data_1b4572c75a0579d894bfed24dbfbc371
#
_entry.id   1b4572c75a0579d894bfed24dbfbc371
#
_cell.length_a   1.000
_cell.length_b   1.000
_cell.length_c   1.000
_cell.angle_alpha   90.00
_cell.angle_beta   90.00
_cell.angle_gamma   90.00
#
_symmetry.space_group_name_H-M   'P 1'
#
loop_
_entity.id
_entity.type
_entity.pdbx_description
1 polymer ?
#
loop_
_entity_poly.entity_id
_entity_poly.type
_entity_poly.pdbx_seq_one_letter_code
_entity_poly.pdbx_strand_id
1 'polypeptide(L)'
;MLKYDDFAQKRTIRPVTPYPGSPLYYDAIKMGLLDKDNPAEDFYEKKHLNSDLICTNFTELSDEEFYECLRWANTTLMKNYYDKQKTSTLAQIDHLYDTKDVSFRGFRHMTGAGHQ
;
A
#
# COMPACT_ATOMS: atom_id res chain seq x y z
N MET A 1 10.13 -2.52 -6.02
CA MET A 1 8.69 -2.48 -6.38
C MET A 1 8.29 -1.24 -7.16
N LEU A 2 8.63 -0.06 -6.67
CA LEU A 2 8.20 1.20 -7.32
C LEU A 2 8.67 1.32 -8.76
N LYS A 3 9.84 0.82 -9.06
CA LYS A 3 10.43 0.91 -10.38
C LYS A 3 9.63 0.16 -11.47
N TYR A 4 8.82 -0.83 -11.07
CA TYR A 4 8.01 -1.61 -12.01
C TYR A 4 6.52 -1.29 -11.93
N ASP A 5 6.17 -0.29 -11.12
CA ASP A 5 4.78 0.07 -10.91
C ASP A 5 4.33 1.01 -12.03
N ASP A 6 3.22 0.67 -12.68
CA ASP A 6 2.61 1.55 -13.68
C ASP A 6 1.65 2.56 -13.08
N PHE A 7 1.45 2.54 -11.76
CA PHE A 7 0.58 3.44 -11.02
C PHE A 7 -0.86 3.47 -11.51
N ALA A 8 -1.31 2.38 -12.13
CA ALA A 8 -2.67 2.29 -12.67
C ALA A 8 -3.71 2.04 -11.59
N GLN A 9 -3.30 1.55 -10.43
CA GLN A 9 -4.20 1.21 -9.33
C GLN A 9 -3.82 1.96 -8.06
N LYS A 10 -4.85 2.37 -7.32
CA LYS A 10 -4.67 3.00 -6.02
C LYS A 10 -4.31 1.92 -5.01
N ARG A 11 -3.10 1.97 -4.48
CA ARG A 11 -2.63 0.98 -3.51
C ARG A 11 -1.53 1.55 -2.62
N THR A 12 -1.30 0.88 -1.50
CA THR A 12 -0.23 1.19 -0.56
C THR A 12 0.53 -0.07 -0.22
N ILE A 13 1.72 0.12 0.36
CA ILE A 13 2.55 -0.97 0.87
C ILE A 13 2.32 -1.07 2.37
N ARG A 14 2.18 -2.28 2.88
CA ARG A 14 1.99 -2.56 4.30
C ARG A 14 3.14 -3.40 4.84
N PRO A 15 3.50 -3.24 6.12
CA PRO A 15 4.44 -4.16 6.74
C PRO A 15 3.84 -5.56 6.84
N VAL A 16 4.70 -6.58 6.81
CA VAL A 16 4.23 -7.96 6.98
C VAL A 16 3.90 -8.22 8.44
N THR A 17 2.90 -9.06 8.65
CA THR A 17 2.46 -9.45 9.99
C THR A 17 2.63 -10.97 10.16
N PRO A 18 3.36 -11.42 11.18
CA PRO A 18 3.64 -12.85 11.38
C PRO A 18 2.50 -13.54 12.13
N TYR A 19 1.39 -13.77 11.47
CA TYR A 19 0.24 -14.45 12.09
C TYR A 19 0.61 -15.85 12.55
N PRO A 20 0.09 -16.30 13.71
CA PRO A 20 0.38 -17.64 14.23
C PRO A 20 0.12 -18.72 13.19
N GLY A 21 1.08 -19.62 13.04
CA GLY A 21 1.01 -20.73 12.08
C GLY A 21 1.58 -20.41 10.70
N SER A 22 1.86 -19.14 10.37
CA SER A 22 2.47 -18.77 9.09
C SER A 22 3.99 -19.00 9.12
N PRO A 23 4.64 -19.15 7.95
CA PRO A 23 6.11 -19.24 7.93
C PRO A 23 6.79 -18.05 8.59
N LEU A 24 6.27 -16.83 8.41
CA LEU A 24 6.82 -15.63 9.05
C LEU A 24 6.73 -15.67 10.56
N TYR A 25 5.72 -16.32 11.10
CA TYR A 25 5.57 -16.50 12.54
C TYR A 25 6.76 -17.29 13.11
N TYR A 26 7.13 -18.38 12.46
CA TYR A 26 8.27 -19.18 12.90
C TYR A 26 9.59 -18.48 12.67
N ASP A 27 9.71 -17.69 11.60
CA ASP A 27 10.88 -16.86 11.37
C ASP A 27 11.02 -15.79 12.45
N ALA A 28 9.90 -15.17 12.86
CA ALA A 28 9.92 -14.18 13.93
C ALA A 28 10.39 -14.79 15.26
N ILE A 29 9.97 -16.01 15.55
CA ILE A 29 10.45 -16.72 16.74
C ILE A 29 11.95 -16.96 16.67
N LYS A 30 12.44 -17.45 15.53
CA LYS A 30 13.87 -17.71 15.32
C LYS A 30 14.72 -16.46 15.44
N MET A 31 14.20 -15.34 14.96
CA MET A 31 14.91 -14.06 14.98
C MET A 31 14.82 -13.34 16.33
N GLY A 32 14.10 -13.91 17.29
CA GLY A 32 13.91 -13.28 18.59
C GLY A 32 12.91 -12.15 18.61
N LEU A 33 12.11 -12.00 17.55
CA LEU A 33 11.09 -10.94 17.47
C LEU A 33 9.83 -11.30 18.22
N LEU A 34 9.60 -12.60 18.44
CA LEU A 34 8.52 -13.10 19.29
C LEU A 34 9.13 -14.00 20.36
N ASP A 35 8.50 -13.99 21.55
CA ASP A 35 8.94 -14.81 22.67
C ASP A 35 8.85 -16.29 22.30
N LYS A 36 9.96 -17.00 22.41
CA LYS A 36 10.02 -18.42 22.04
C LYS A 36 9.18 -19.34 22.96
N ASP A 37 8.92 -18.89 24.17
CA ASP A 37 8.17 -19.69 25.15
C ASP A 37 6.66 -19.46 25.05
N ASN A 38 6.26 -18.22 24.73
CA ASN A 38 4.86 -17.83 24.58
C ASN A 38 4.67 -16.97 23.34
N PRO A 39 4.97 -17.50 22.14
CA PRO A 39 4.97 -16.67 20.94
C PRO A 39 3.59 -16.14 20.57
N ALA A 40 2.53 -16.93 20.78
CA ALA A 40 1.18 -16.49 20.43
C ALA A 40 0.72 -15.34 21.31
N GLU A 41 0.98 -15.42 22.62
CA GLU A 41 0.64 -14.32 23.53
C GLU A 41 1.40 -13.06 23.19
N ASP A 42 2.70 -13.19 22.92
CA ASP A 42 3.55 -12.06 22.55
C ASP A 42 3.06 -11.43 21.25
N PHE A 43 2.67 -12.24 20.28
CA PHE A 43 2.11 -11.75 19.03
C PHE A 43 0.86 -10.90 19.27
N TYR A 44 -0.08 -11.42 20.07
CA TYR A 44 -1.33 -10.69 20.30
C TYR A 44 -1.13 -9.42 21.12
N GLU A 45 -0.11 -9.35 21.94
CA GLU A 45 0.25 -8.11 22.63
C GLU A 45 0.85 -7.06 21.68
N LYS A 46 1.64 -7.50 20.72
CA LYS A 46 2.32 -6.61 19.76
C LYS A 46 1.45 -6.23 18.58
N LYS A 47 0.43 -7.03 18.29
CA LYS A 47 -0.40 -6.81 17.11
C LYS A 47 -1.22 -5.54 17.24
N HIS A 48 -1.12 -4.70 16.24
CA HIS A 48 -1.93 -3.50 16.14
C HIS A 48 -3.28 -3.82 15.48
N LEU A 49 -4.31 -3.05 15.83
CA LEU A 49 -5.59 -3.11 15.11
C LEU A 49 -5.45 -2.59 13.69
N ASN A 50 -4.49 -1.70 13.46
CA ASN A 50 -4.22 -1.14 12.15
C ASN A 50 -3.10 -1.92 11.47
N SER A 51 -3.43 -2.62 10.38
CA SER A 51 -2.47 -3.43 9.64
C SER A 51 -1.41 -2.63 8.88
N ASP A 52 -1.56 -1.32 8.82
CA ASP A 52 -0.54 -0.45 8.23
C ASP A 52 0.62 -0.17 9.19
N LEU A 53 0.51 -0.59 10.44
CA LEU A 53 1.56 -0.40 11.44
C LEU A 53 2.37 -1.68 11.64
N ILE A 54 3.60 -1.51 12.10
CA ILE A 54 4.53 -2.63 12.31
C ILE A 54 4.12 -3.43 13.54
N CYS A 55 3.92 -4.74 13.38
CA CYS A 55 3.78 -5.65 14.50
C CYS A 55 5.16 -6.11 14.98
N THR A 56 5.97 -6.60 14.03
CA THR A 56 7.35 -7.00 14.27
C THR A 56 8.20 -6.44 13.13
N ASN A 57 9.39 -5.96 13.47
CA ASN A 57 10.31 -5.40 12.49
C ASN A 57 11.33 -6.44 12.08
N PHE A 58 11.19 -6.98 10.86
CA PHE A 58 12.10 -7.97 10.32
C PHE A 58 13.37 -7.39 9.71
N THR A 59 13.52 -6.05 9.74
CA THR A 59 14.65 -5.37 9.12
C THR A 59 15.70 -5.01 10.15
N GLU A 60 16.86 -4.54 9.67
CA GLU A 60 17.90 -3.99 10.54
C GLU A 60 17.67 -2.53 10.87
N LEU A 61 16.63 -1.93 10.29
CA LEU A 61 16.26 -0.54 10.58
C LEU A 61 15.56 -0.45 11.91
N SER A 62 15.67 0.70 12.58
CA SER A 62 14.80 0.97 13.72
C SER A 62 13.35 1.07 13.25
N ASP A 63 12.40 0.96 14.17
CA ASP A 63 10.99 1.09 13.83
C ASP A 63 10.70 2.44 13.20
N GLU A 64 11.30 3.51 13.70
CA GLU A 64 11.09 4.85 13.16
C GLU A 64 11.67 4.99 11.76
N GLU A 65 12.86 4.44 11.51
CA GLU A 65 13.44 4.42 10.17
C GLU A 65 12.58 3.62 9.21
N PHE A 66 12.04 2.50 9.66
CA PHE A 66 11.14 1.68 8.86
C PHE A 66 9.87 2.48 8.51
N TYR A 67 9.27 3.16 9.50
CA TYR A 67 8.09 3.97 9.24
C TYR A 67 8.37 5.11 8.26
N GLU A 68 9.56 5.69 8.31
CA GLU A 68 9.91 6.71 7.32
C GLU A 68 10.02 6.14 5.91
N CYS A 69 10.53 4.92 5.78
CA CYS A 69 10.55 4.22 4.48
C CYS A 69 9.13 3.96 3.98
N LEU A 70 8.24 3.51 4.87
CA LEU A 70 6.83 3.28 4.51
C LEU A 70 6.15 4.58 4.11
N ARG A 71 6.41 5.66 4.84
CA ARG A 71 5.87 6.98 4.52
C ARG A 71 6.32 7.41 3.12
N TRP A 72 7.60 7.31 2.83
CA TRP A 72 8.14 7.67 1.52
C TRP A 72 7.51 6.83 0.42
N ALA A 73 7.48 5.51 0.59
CA ALA A 73 6.96 4.60 -0.43
C ALA A 73 5.48 4.85 -0.70
N ASN A 74 4.67 4.96 0.35
CA ASN A 74 3.24 5.16 0.19
C ASN A 74 2.91 6.55 -0.35
N THR A 75 3.64 7.57 0.08
CA THR A 75 3.48 8.91 -0.47
C THR A 75 3.80 8.92 -1.97
N THR A 76 4.88 8.26 -2.36
CA THR A 76 5.29 8.19 -3.77
C THR A 76 4.25 7.45 -4.62
N LEU A 77 3.77 6.31 -4.13
CA LEU A 77 2.74 5.54 -4.84
C LEU A 77 1.47 6.36 -5.04
N MET A 78 1.01 7.05 -4.00
CA MET A 78 -0.23 7.83 -4.09
C MET A 78 -0.08 9.04 -4.99
N LYS A 79 1.04 9.74 -4.90
CA LYS A 79 1.31 10.89 -5.80
C LYS A 79 1.31 10.45 -7.26
N ASN A 80 2.00 9.36 -7.56
CA ASN A 80 2.07 8.88 -8.95
C ASN A 80 0.72 8.37 -9.44
N TYR A 81 -0.05 7.72 -8.58
CA TYR A 81 -1.39 7.29 -8.94
C TYR A 81 -2.27 8.48 -9.34
N TYR A 82 -2.31 9.52 -8.51
CA TYR A 82 -3.17 10.67 -8.79
C TYR A 82 -2.65 11.51 -9.96
N ASP A 83 -1.34 11.59 -10.16
CA ASP A 83 -0.78 12.26 -11.33
C ASP A 83 -1.19 11.54 -12.62
N LYS A 84 -1.16 10.20 -12.62
CA LYS A 84 -1.60 9.43 -13.78
C LYS A 84 -3.09 9.62 -14.03
N GLN A 85 -3.92 9.62 -13.00
CA GLN A 85 -5.35 9.86 -13.16
C GLN A 85 -5.63 11.25 -13.70
N LYS A 86 -4.92 12.26 -13.21
CA LYS A 86 -5.03 13.63 -13.70
C LYS A 86 -4.69 13.70 -15.19
N THR A 87 -3.57 13.14 -15.59
CA THR A 87 -3.12 13.15 -16.99
C THR A 87 -4.14 12.47 -17.88
N SER A 88 -4.63 11.30 -17.47
CA SER A 88 -5.62 10.54 -18.22
C SER A 88 -6.94 11.31 -18.38
N THR A 89 -7.40 11.92 -17.30
CA THR A 89 -8.65 12.70 -17.32
C THR A 89 -8.52 13.91 -18.23
N LEU A 90 -7.40 14.63 -18.17
CA LEU A 90 -7.19 15.80 -19.02
C LEU A 90 -7.10 15.40 -20.49
N ALA A 91 -6.47 14.28 -20.80
CA ALA A 91 -6.41 13.77 -22.17
C ALA A 91 -7.81 13.43 -22.69
N GLN A 92 -8.69 12.92 -21.85
CA GLN A 92 -10.06 12.61 -22.25
C GLN A 92 -10.89 13.86 -22.48
N ILE A 93 -10.64 14.94 -21.74
CA ILE A 93 -11.28 16.23 -21.99
C ILE A 93 -10.88 16.73 -23.38
N ASP A 94 -9.59 16.69 -23.69
CA ASP A 94 -9.10 17.11 -25.00
C ASP A 94 -9.72 16.25 -26.11
N HIS A 95 -9.74 14.94 -25.92
CA HIS A 95 -10.34 14.03 -26.89
C HIS A 95 -11.82 14.33 -27.13
N LEU A 96 -12.57 14.57 -26.05
CA LEU A 96 -14.00 14.90 -26.16
C LEU A 96 -14.23 16.09 -27.07
N TYR A 97 -13.50 17.17 -26.86
CA TYR A 97 -13.73 18.40 -27.58
C TYR A 97 -13.07 18.45 -28.96
N ASP A 98 -11.96 17.70 -29.13
CA ASP A 98 -11.34 17.57 -30.43
C ASP A 98 -12.16 16.72 -31.39
N THR A 99 -12.75 15.65 -30.90
CA THR A 99 -13.52 14.70 -31.72
C THR A 99 -15.03 14.90 -31.64
N LYS A 100 -15.50 15.65 -30.64
CA LYS A 100 -16.94 15.83 -30.36
C LYS A 100 -17.66 14.49 -30.21
N ASP A 101 -17.06 13.62 -29.39
CA ASP A 101 -17.51 12.25 -29.16
C ASP A 101 -18.88 12.20 -28.49
N VAL A 102 -19.92 11.91 -29.25
CA VAL A 102 -21.29 11.86 -28.74
C VAL A 102 -21.57 10.66 -27.88
N SER A 103 -20.67 9.69 -27.85
CA SER A 103 -20.81 8.50 -26.99
C SER A 103 -20.21 8.69 -25.60
N PHE A 104 -19.57 9.82 -25.35
CA PHE A 104 -18.94 10.10 -24.07
C PHE A 104 -19.96 10.13 -22.94
N ARG A 105 -19.69 9.42 -21.85
CA ARG A 105 -20.62 9.21 -20.75
C ARG A 105 -20.43 10.12 -19.56
N GLY A 106 -19.49 11.08 -19.64
CA GLY A 106 -19.22 12.01 -18.56
C GLY A 106 -18.04 11.57 -17.71
N PHE A 107 -17.46 12.54 -17.01
CA PHE A 107 -16.18 12.33 -16.32
C PHE A 107 -16.28 11.43 -15.10
N ARG A 108 -17.42 11.41 -14.43
CA ARG A 108 -17.57 10.57 -13.24
C ARG A 108 -17.62 9.07 -13.53
N HIS A 109 -17.74 8.68 -14.80
CA HIS A 109 -17.69 7.26 -15.20
C HIS A 109 -16.28 6.82 -15.56
N MET A 110 -15.33 7.73 -15.56
CA MET A 110 -13.98 7.46 -16.03
C MET A 110 -13.02 7.10 -14.91
N THR A 111 -13.29 7.56 -13.70
CA THR A 111 -12.43 7.30 -12.57
C THR A 111 -13.05 6.24 -11.69
N GLY A 112 -12.78 4.98 -11.98
CA GLY A 112 -13.34 3.89 -11.19
C GLY A 112 -13.04 4.01 -9.70
N ALA A 113 -11.94 4.61 -9.36
CA ALA A 113 -11.54 4.75 -7.97
C ALA A 113 -12.41 5.71 -7.17
N GLY A 114 -13.10 6.61 -7.84
CA GLY A 114 -13.83 7.66 -7.14
C GLY A 114 -15.16 7.27 -6.57
N HIS A 115 -15.67 6.11 -6.86
CA HIS A 115 -17.05 5.81 -6.54
C HIS A 115 -17.27 4.41 -6.03
N GLN A 116 -16.42 4.00 -5.24
CA GLN A 116 -16.72 2.76 -4.55
C GLN A 116 -17.57 2.97 -3.37
#